data_4cf90d854861cec77dbc59ea6b93bce9
#
_entry.id   4cf90d854861cec77dbc59ea6b93bce9
#
_cell.length_a   1.000
_cell.length_b   1.000
_cell.length_c   1.000
_cell.angle_alpha   90.00
_cell.angle_beta   90.00
_cell.angle_gamma   90.00
#
_symmetry.space_group_name_H-M   'P 1'
#
loop_
_entity.id
_entity.type
_entity.pdbx_description
1 polymer ?
#
loop_
_entity_poly.entity_id
_entity_poly.type
_entity_poly.pdbx_seq_one_letter_code
_entity_poly.pdbx_strand_id
1 'polypeptide(L)'
;MNDSSVKLGYVFYLALAAALGGLLFGYDTAVISGTIDQVTSQFSLSVLQQGWYVGCALIGSIIGVAFAGWLSDGIGRKPAMFLSAILFTVSAIGCAITPTFDWLVIYRMVGGVGIGVVSIVAPMYISEVSVSQYRGRMVSLYQLAITVGFLAAYLVNFLLLGVSQSHSFASSQFQLIFVDEVWRGMLGMETIPALFFFILLFFIPESPRWLVVRNKSAQATSILEKFFSEKKEVDAVVSQVQSNLASQVKTDWHQLLRPGIFTAVVVGVCIAILGQFMGVNAVLYYGPSIFKDAGMTDPLFCQVLVGIVNCVTTILAMSIIDKVGRKKLIYYGVSGMILSLLMIAFYFAFTEALNLSVYFMLSFFLFYVFCCAISISAVVWVLLSEMYPNSVRGVAMSIAGFALWIGTYLVGQLTPWMLTSLTPAGTFIFFAIMCLPYMFIMWKYIPETAGMSLEEIERYWTKRK
;
A
#
# COMPACT_ATOMS: atom_id res chain seq x y z
N MET A 1 -26.71 -11.58 15.73
CA MET A 1 -27.37 -10.63 14.79
C MET A 1 -27.93 -11.48 13.65
N ASN A 2 -29.22 -11.32 13.34
CA ASN A 2 -29.81 -12.03 12.19
C ASN A 2 -29.29 -11.41 10.88
N ASP A 3 -28.84 -12.25 9.93
CA ASP A 3 -28.32 -11.83 8.61
C ASP A 3 -29.34 -11.00 7.79
N SER A 4 -30.63 -11.11 8.10
CA SER A 4 -31.73 -10.43 7.43
C SER A 4 -31.93 -8.96 7.84
N SER A 5 -31.27 -8.50 8.90
CA SER A 5 -31.46 -7.15 9.45
C SER A 5 -30.49 -6.09 8.91
N VAL A 6 -29.40 -6.52 8.22
CA VAL A 6 -28.35 -5.62 7.71
C VAL A 6 -28.55 -5.36 6.21
N LYS A 7 -28.59 -4.12 5.81
CA LYS A 7 -28.59 -3.69 4.40
C LYS A 7 -27.18 -3.78 3.82
N LEU A 8 -26.70 -5.02 3.61
CA LEU A 8 -25.33 -5.33 3.20
C LEU A 8 -24.89 -4.59 1.93
N GLY A 9 -25.82 -4.40 0.95
CA GLY A 9 -25.53 -3.66 -0.29
C GLY A 9 -25.11 -2.20 -0.04
N TYR A 10 -25.74 -1.53 0.94
CA TYR A 10 -25.37 -0.15 1.29
C TYR A 10 -24.01 -0.09 2.00
N VAL A 11 -23.74 -1.00 2.91
CA VAL A 11 -22.43 -1.11 3.59
C VAL A 11 -21.33 -1.40 2.57
N PHE A 12 -21.58 -2.30 1.62
CA PHE A 12 -20.66 -2.62 0.53
C PHE A 12 -20.39 -1.39 -0.36
N TYR A 13 -21.42 -0.62 -0.71
CA TYR A 13 -21.27 0.63 -1.46
C TYR A 13 -20.36 1.63 -0.73
N LEU A 14 -20.56 1.82 0.59
CA LEU A 14 -19.74 2.73 1.38
C LEU A 14 -18.28 2.25 1.45
N ALA A 15 -18.07 0.95 1.63
CA ALA A 15 -16.74 0.35 1.64
C ALA A 15 -16.05 0.50 0.29
N LEU A 16 -16.76 0.29 -0.81
CA LEU A 16 -16.24 0.44 -2.17
C LEU A 16 -15.88 1.91 -2.47
N ALA A 17 -16.75 2.85 -2.09
CA ALA A 17 -16.48 4.28 -2.26
C ALA A 17 -15.22 4.73 -1.51
N ALA A 18 -15.03 4.28 -0.28
CA ALA A 18 -13.81 4.58 0.49
C ALA A 18 -12.57 3.82 -0.05
N ALA A 19 -12.75 2.60 -0.58
CA ALA A 19 -11.68 1.80 -1.18
C ALA A 19 -11.08 2.44 -2.44
N LEU A 20 -11.80 3.36 -3.12
CA LEU A 20 -11.22 4.16 -4.21
C LEU A 20 -10.02 5.01 -3.75
N GLY A 21 -9.98 5.42 -2.48
CA GLY A 21 -8.77 6.01 -1.90
C GLY A 21 -7.57 5.04 -1.96
N GLY A 22 -7.81 3.74 -1.80
CA GLY A 22 -6.79 2.70 -2.00
C GLY A 22 -6.38 2.57 -3.46
N LEU A 23 -7.33 2.67 -4.40
CA LEU A 23 -7.02 2.66 -5.83
C LEU A 23 -6.11 3.84 -6.21
N LEU A 24 -6.39 5.04 -5.70
CA LEU A 24 -5.53 6.22 -5.91
C LEU A 24 -4.15 6.03 -5.30
N PHE A 25 -4.06 5.51 -4.08
CA PHE A 25 -2.78 5.13 -3.47
C PHE A 25 -1.99 4.19 -4.40
N GLY A 26 -2.62 3.13 -4.90
CA GLY A 26 -1.97 2.19 -5.81
C GLY A 26 -1.56 2.84 -7.12
N TYR A 27 -2.41 3.68 -7.70
CA TYR A 27 -2.16 4.38 -8.96
C TYR A 27 -0.97 5.34 -8.85
N ASP A 28 -1.00 6.29 -7.90
CA ASP A 28 0.08 7.28 -7.71
C ASP A 28 1.43 6.61 -7.42
N THR A 29 1.41 5.53 -6.65
CA THR A 29 2.62 4.76 -6.33
C THR A 29 3.19 4.04 -7.55
N ALA A 30 2.34 3.51 -8.44
CA ALA A 30 2.74 2.68 -9.56
C ALA A 30 3.05 3.45 -10.85
N VAL A 31 2.37 4.57 -11.08
CA VAL A 31 2.51 5.37 -12.30
C VAL A 31 3.94 5.85 -12.53
N ILE A 32 4.70 6.06 -11.44
CA ILE A 32 6.11 6.47 -11.47
C ILE A 32 6.97 5.54 -12.34
N SER A 33 6.68 4.24 -12.35
CA SER A 33 7.47 3.23 -13.07
C SER A 33 7.57 3.47 -14.57
N GLY A 34 6.53 4.05 -15.19
CA GLY A 34 6.54 4.36 -16.61
C GLY A 34 7.20 5.69 -16.97
N THR A 35 7.49 6.53 -15.96
CA THR A 35 7.95 7.91 -16.17
C THR A 35 9.43 8.12 -15.85
N ILE A 36 10.05 7.20 -15.11
CA ILE A 36 11.42 7.35 -14.60
C ILE A 36 12.43 7.64 -15.72
N ASP A 37 12.45 6.80 -16.76
CA ASP A 37 13.43 6.93 -17.84
C ASP A 37 13.28 8.24 -18.61
N GLN A 38 12.03 8.64 -18.87
CA GLN A 38 11.71 9.86 -19.62
C GLN A 38 12.08 11.12 -18.83
N VAL A 39 11.68 11.18 -17.55
CA VAL A 39 11.99 12.29 -16.65
C VAL A 39 13.48 12.37 -16.40
N THR A 40 14.16 11.23 -16.21
CA THR A 40 15.62 11.17 -16.06
C THR A 40 16.33 11.73 -17.28
N SER A 41 15.91 11.36 -18.48
CA SER A 41 16.48 11.86 -19.74
C SER A 41 16.22 13.33 -19.94
N GLN A 42 14.98 13.79 -19.72
CA GLN A 42 14.58 15.19 -19.97
C GLN A 42 15.28 16.17 -19.04
N PHE A 43 15.38 15.85 -17.75
CA PHE A 43 15.99 16.72 -16.74
C PHE A 43 17.46 16.37 -16.44
N SER A 44 18.05 15.41 -17.18
CA SER A 44 19.44 14.93 -16.99
C SER A 44 19.75 14.59 -15.54
N LEU A 45 18.86 13.79 -14.91
CA LEU A 45 18.96 13.49 -13.48
C LEU A 45 20.15 12.58 -13.18
N SER A 46 20.88 12.91 -12.13
CA SER A 46 21.86 12.00 -11.54
C SER A 46 21.18 10.80 -10.89
N VAL A 47 21.92 9.72 -10.63
CA VAL A 47 21.41 8.49 -9.99
C VAL A 47 20.71 8.78 -8.66
N LEU A 48 21.25 9.69 -7.86
CA LEU A 48 20.63 10.10 -6.59
C LEU A 48 19.34 10.89 -6.78
N GLN A 49 19.30 11.76 -7.80
CA GLN A 49 18.08 12.51 -8.15
C GLN A 49 16.99 11.61 -8.74
N GLN A 50 17.37 10.57 -9.47
CA GLN A 50 16.44 9.54 -9.95
C GLN A 50 15.78 8.81 -8.76
N GLY A 51 16.57 8.40 -7.75
CA GLY A 51 16.05 7.87 -6.51
C GLY A 51 15.16 8.86 -5.76
N TRP A 52 15.56 10.14 -5.71
CA TRP A 52 14.77 11.21 -5.10
C TRP A 52 13.43 11.44 -5.81
N TYR A 53 13.38 11.35 -7.13
CA TYR A 53 12.14 11.44 -7.90
C TYR A 53 11.10 10.39 -7.49
N VAL A 54 11.54 9.17 -7.20
CA VAL A 54 10.69 8.11 -6.66
C VAL A 54 10.42 8.32 -5.17
N GLY A 55 11.46 8.67 -4.39
CA GLY A 55 11.41 8.78 -2.94
C GLY A 55 10.62 9.98 -2.41
N CYS A 56 10.53 11.07 -3.16
CA CYS A 56 9.89 12.31 -2.68
C CYS A 56 8.42 12.11 -2.31
N ALA A 57 7.66 11.34 -3.09
CA ALA A 57 6.26 11.02 -2.76
C ALA A 57 6.16 10.17 -1.48
N LEU A 58 7.12 9.27 -1.25
CA LEU A 58 7.16 8.45 -0.04
C LEU A 58 7.46 9.28 1.21
N ILE A 59 8.29 10.32 1.12
CA ILE A 59 8.45 11.32 2.19
C ILE A 59 7.13 12.05 2.45
N GLY A 60 6.42 12.48 1.40
CA GLY A 60 5.08 13.02 1.53
C GLY A 60 4.14 12.07 2.27
N SER A 61 4.19 10.78 1.95
CA SER A 61 3.37 9.75 2.60
C SER A 61 3.70 9.58 4.08
N ILE A 62 4.98 9.60 4.46
CA ILE A 62 5.41 9.58 5.86
C ILE A 62 4.81 10.77 6.63
N ILE A 63 4.87 11.97 6.06
CA ILE A 63 4.26 13.18 6.64
C ILE A 63 2.74 12.99 6.76
N GLY A 64 2.07 12.54 5.69
CA GLY A 64 0.64 12.30 5.68
C GLY A 64 0.19 11.31 6.76
N VAL A 65 0.88 10.18 6.90
CA VAL A 65 0.62 9.16 7.94
C VAL A 65 0.79 9.73 9.34
N ALA A 66 1.82 10.53 9.58
CA ALA A 66 2.09 11.11 10.90
C ALA A 66 0.93 12.01 11.40
N PHE A 67 0.25 12.70 10.49
CA PHE A 67 -0.85 13.61 10.82
C PHE A 67 -2.24 13.00 10.61
N ALA A 68 -2.38 11.88 9.89
CA ALA A 68 -3.66 11.30 9.49
C ALA A 68 -4.59 11.01 10.67
N GLY A 69 -4.08 10.46 11.76
CA GLY A 69 -4.86 10.16 12.97
C GLY A 69 -5.42 11.43 13.60
N TRP A 70 -4.54 12.39 13.91
CA TRP A 70 -4.95 13.68 14.49
C TRP A 70 -5.94 14.43 13.59
N LEU A 71 -5.69 14.46 12.31
CA LEU A 71 -6.57 15.10 11.33
C LEU A 71 -7.95 14.45 11.31
N SER A 72 -8.02 13.14 11.14
CA SER A 72 -9.29 12.41 11.05
C SER A 72 -10.09 12.41 12.34
N ASP A 73 -9.41 12.43 13.49
CA ASP A 73 -10.09 12.59 14.78
C ASP A 73 -10.61 14.02 14.95
N GLY A 74 -9.88 15.03 14.47
CA GLY A 74 -10.27 16.45 14.56
C GLY A 74 -11.47 16.79 13.70
N ILE A 75 -11.35 16.59 12.38
CA ILE A 75 -12.34 17.05 11.39
C ILE A 75 -13.33 15.99 10.94
N GLY A 76 -13.04 14.70 11.17
CA GLY A 76 -13.85 13.56 10.72
C GLY A 76 -13.18 12.75 9.61
N ARG A 77 -13.71 11.54 9.39
CA ARG A 77 -13.14 10.63 8.38
C ARG A 77 -13.43 11.11 6.96
N LYS A 78 -14.68 11.51 6.72
CA LYS A 78 -15.11 12.01 5.39
C LYS A 78 -14.36 13.28 4.96
N PRO A 79 -14.24 14.36 5.75
CA PRO A 79 -13.44 15.53 5.38
C PRO A 79 -11.95 15.24 5.18
N ALA A 80 -11.38 14.31 5.96
CA ALA A 80 -9.99 13.89 5.77
C ALA A 80 -9.77 13.17 4.42
N MET A 81 -10.74 12.34 3.99
CA MET A 81 -10.72 11.73 2.65
C MET A 81 -10.91 12.77 1.54
N PHE A 82 -11.77 13.80 1.74
CA PHE A 82 -11.89 14.92 0.80
C PHE A 82 -10.57 15.66 0.63
N LEU A 83 -9.86 15.93 1.73
CA LEU A 83 -8.54 16.56 1.66
C LEU A 83 -7.58 15.71 0.83
N SER A 84 -7.55 14.38 1.04
CA SER A 84 -6.71 13.48 0.23
C SER A 84 -7.09 13.55 -1.25
N ALA A 85 -8.37 13.55 -1.60
CA ALA A 85 -8.83 13.64 -2.99
C ALA A 85 -8.39 14.96 -3.65
N ILE A 86 -8.43 16.08 -2.92
CA ILE A 86 -7.93 17.38 -3.37
C ILE A 86 -6.41 17.32 -3.60
N LEU A 87 -5.66 16.75 -2.64
CA LEU A 87 -4.20 16.63 -2.74
C LEU A 87 -3.78 15.78 -3.95
N PHE A 88 -4.47 14.65 -4.22
CA PHE A 88 -4.25 13.85 -5.44
C PHE A 88 -4.54 14.64 -6.70
N THR A 89 -5.67 15.34 -6.75
CA THR A 89 -6.05 16.14 -7.93
C THR A 89 -5.03 17.25 -8.19
N VAL A 90 -4.61 17.98 -7.16
CA VAL A 90 -3.60 19.05 -7.26
C VAL A 90 -2.25 18.48 -7.70
N SER A 91 -1.85 17.33 -7.14
CA SER A 91 -0.63 16.63 -7.52
C SER A 91 -0.65 16.22 -8.99
N ALA A 92 -1.68 15.51 -9.42
CA ALA A 92 -1.79 15.00 -10.79
C ALA A 92 -1.79 16.13 -11.84
N ILE A 93 -2.61 17.18 -11.64
CA ILE A 93 -2.65 18.35 -12.53
C ILE A 93 -1.30 19.08 -12.48
N GLY A 94 -0.75 19.30 -11.28
CA GLY A 94 0.53 19.97 -11.11
C GLY A 94 1.67 19.24 -11.81
N CYS A 95 1.75 17.91 -11.68
CA CYS A 95 2.73 17.09 -12.39
C CYS A 95 2.58 17.18 -13.92
N ALA A 96 1.34 17.25 -14.43
CA ALA A 96 1.10 17.33 -15.87
C ALA A 96 1.56 18.65 -16.50
N ILE A 97 1.52 19.76 -15.76
CA ILE A 97 1.79 21.11 -16.31
C ILE A 97 3.13 21.72 -15.86
N THR A 98 3.84 21.09 -14.92
CA THR A 98 5.07 21.67 -14.33
C THR A 98 6.19 21.84 -15.35
N PRO A 99 6.92 22.97 -15.35
CA PRO A 99 8.02 23.19 -16.28
C PRO A 99 9.37 22.66 -15.77
N THR A 100 9.54 22.45 -14.46
CA THR A 100 10.82 22.13 -13.83
C THR A 100 10.76 20.90 -12.93
N PHE A 101 11.92 20.27 -12.72
CA PHE A 101 12.03 19.10 -11.85
C PHE A 101 11.69 19.43 -10.38
N ASP A 102 12.06 20.61 -9.88
CA ASP A 102 11.78 20.97 -8.48
C ASP A 102 10.28 21.07 -8.21
N TRP A 103 9.52 21.69 -9.11
CA TRP A 103 8.05 21.72 -8.99
C TRP A 103 7.43 20.33 -9.16
N LEU A 104 7.99 19.49 -10.03
CA LEU A 104 7.56 18.10 -10.15
C LEU A 104 7.69 17.35 -8.82
N VAL A 105 8.83 17.50 -8.15
CA VAL A 105 9.08 16.94 -6.82
C VAL A 105 8.07 17.45 -5.79
N ILE A 106 7.80 18.77 -5.77
CA ILE A 106 6.85 19.38 -4.83
C ILE A 106 5.44 18.79 -5.05
N TYR A 107 4.96 18.73 -6.30
CA TYR A 107 3.65 18.16 -6.58
C TYR A 107 3.57 16.66 -6.23
N ARG A 108 4.64 15.90 -6.50
CA ARG A 108 4.73 14.50 -6.06
C ARG A 108 4.68 14.35 -4.54
N MET A 109 5.34 15.23 -3.79
CA MET A 109 5.25 15.25 -2.32
C MET A 109 3.83 15.56 -1.84
N VAL A 110 3.13 16.50 -2.49
CA VAL A 110 1.73 16.82 -2.20
C VAL A 110 0.82 15.60 -2.40
N GLY A 111 0.98 14.87 -3.51
CA GLY A 111 0.28 13.59 -3.74
C GLY A 111 0.61 12.57 -2.66
N GLY A 112 1.90 12.46 -2.31
CA GLY A 112 2.37 11.62 -1.21
C GLY A 112 1.65 11.89 0.13
N VAL A 113 1.47 13.16 0.51
CA VAL A 113 0.68 13.50 1.71
C VAL A 113 -0.74 12.96 1.59
N GLY A 114 -1.37 13.07 0.42
CA GLY A 114 -2.68 12.46 0.13
C GLY A 114 -2.69 10.95 0.33
N ILE A 115 -1.65 10.25 -0.18
CA ILE A 115 -1.44 8.80 0.05
C ILE A 115 -1.40 8.50 1.55
N GLY A 116 -0.55 9.22 2.29
CA GLY A 116 -0.37 8.99 3.72
C GLY A 116 -1.67 9.13 4.51
N VAL A 117 -2.45 10.18 4.24
CA VAL A 117 -3.74 10.39 4.91
C VAL A 117 -4.74 9.29 4.53
N VAL A 118 -4.93 9.01 3.24
CA VAL A 118 -5.94 8.03 2.81
C VAL A 118 -5.59 6.60 3.22
N SER A 119 -4.30 6.26 3.33
CA SER A 119 -3.84 4.93 3.74
C SER A 119 -4.27 4.56 5.17
N ILE A 120 -4.49 5.54 6.01
CA ILE A 120 -4.98 5.36 7.39
C ILE A 120 -6.49 5.56 7.47
N VAL A 121 -6.99 6.64 6.86
CA VAL A 121 -8.38 7.08 7.07
C VAL A 121 -9.38 6.21 6.32
N ALA A 122 -9.07 5.75 5.10
CA ALA A 122 -10.02 4.95 4.33
C ALA A 122 -10.28 3.56 4.95
N PRO A 123 -9.27 2.74 5.32
CA PRO A 123 -9.53 1.48 6.01
C PRO A 123 -10.17 1.68 7.39
N MET A 124 -9.86 2.76 8.09
CA MET A 124 -10.53 3.14 9.34
C MET A 124 -12.02 3.39 9.10
N TYR A 125 -12.38 4.24 8.12
CA TYR A 125 -13.76 4.49 7.74
C TYR A 125 -14.49 3.19 7.35
N ILE A 126 -13.89 2.37 6.50
CA ILE A 126 -14.46 1.07 6.11
C ILE A 126 -14.74 0.19 7.32
N SER A 127 -13.82 0.13 8.28
CA SER A 127 -14.00 -0.66 9.50
C SER A 127 -15.11 -0.12 10.41
N GLU A 128 -15.31 1.20 10.44
CA GLU A 128 -16.31 1.90 11.28
C GLU A 128 -17.72 1.84 10.70
N VAL A 129 -17.87 1.76 9.38
CA VAL A 129 -19.17 1.59 8.71
C VAL A 129 -19.54 0.13 8.50
N SER A 130 -18.62 -0.80 8.71
CA SER A 130 -18.83 -2.22 8.49
C SER A 130 -19.36 -2.93 9.73
N VAL A 131 -20.31 -3.83 9.51
CA VAL A 131 -20.79 -4.73 10.57
C VAL A 131 -19.70 -5.73 10.94
N SER A 132 -19.57 -6.06 12.23
CA SER A 132 -18.48 -6.87 12.78
C SER A 132 -18.22 -8.18 12.02
N GLN A 133 -19.29 -8.87 11.60
CA GLN A 133 -19.22 -10.14 10.85
C GLN A 133 -18.52 -10.01 9.49
N TYR A 134 -18.68 -8.87 8.79
CA TYR A 134 -18.16 -8.66 7.43
C TYR A 134 -16.97 -7.70 7.39
N ARG A 135 -16.56 -7.12 8.55
CA ARG A 135 -15.54 -6.07 8.65
C ARG A 135 -14.22 -6.47 7.97
N GLY A 136 -13.72 -7.66 8.23
CA GLY A 136 -12.48 -8.14 7.62
C GLY A 136 -12.55 -8.16 6.10
N ARG A 137 -13.64 -8.69 5.52
CA ARG A 137 -13.86 -8.72 4.07
C ARG A 137 -13.96 -7.32 3.47
N MET A 138 -14.65 -6.39 4.15
CA MET A 138 -14.78 -5.02 3.67
C MET A 138 -13.44 -4.27 3.70
N VAL A 139 -12.65 -4.43 4.75
CA VAL A 139 -11.29 -3.84 4.83
C VAL A 139 -10.36 -4.45 3.77
N SER A 140 -10.52 -5.74 3.45
CA SER A 140 -9.73 -6.37 2.38
C SER A 140 -10.00 -5.78 1.00
N LEU A 141 -11.20 -5.18 0.76
CA LEU A 141 -11.48 -4.45 -0.49
C LEU A 141 -10.51 -3.26 -0.68
N TYR A 142 -10.08 -2.62 0.41
CA TYR A 142 -9.08 -1.56 0.32
C TYR A 142 -7.75 -2.07 -0.23
N GLN A 143 -7.26 -3.20 0.28
CA GLN A 143 -6.04 -3.83 -0.22
C GLN A 143 -6.17 -4.26 -1.69
N LEU A 144 -7.30 -4.83 -2.06
CA LEU A 144 -7.58 -5.17 -3.46
C LEU A 144 -7.61 -3.93 -4.35
N ALA A 145 -8.21 -2.82 -3.88
CA ALA A 145 -8.26 -1.58 -4.61
C ALA A 145 -6.85 -1.00 -4.86
N ILE A 146 -5.91 -1.13 -3.91
CA ILE A 146 -4.50 -0.75 -4.11
C ILE A 146 -3.90 -1.55 -5.27
N THR A 147 -4.05 -2.86 -5.31
CA THR A 147 -3.48 -3.69 -6.39
C THR A 147 -4.13 -3.44 -7.74
N VAL A 148 -5.44 -3.16 -7.77
CA VAL A 148 -6.14 -2.70 -8.97
C VAL A 148 -5.61 -1.34 -9.42
N GLY A 149 -5.29 -0.43 -8.50
CA GLY A 149 -4.65 0.85 -8.78
C GLY A 149 -3.27 0.69 -9.43
N PHE A 150 -2.45 -0.23 -8.93
CA PHE A 150 -1.17 -0.59 -9.57
C PHE A 150 -1.37 -1.05 -11.02
N LEU A 151 -2.29 -2.00 -11.23
CA LEU A 151 -2.58 -2.52 -12.57
C LEU A 151 -3.11 -1.42 -13.50
N ALA A 152 -4.00 -0.56 -13.01
CA ALA A 152 -4.55 0.56 -13.78
C ALA A 152 -3.44 1.54 -14.22
N ALA A 153 -2.52 1.89 -13.32
CA ALA A 153 -1.39 2.77 -13.65
C ALA A 153 -0.46 2.14 -14.70
N TYR A 154 -0.14 0.85 -14.58
CA TYR A 154 0.68 0.16 -15.56
C TYR A 154 0.00 0.07 -16.93
N LEU A 155 -1.31 -0.19 -16.98
CA LEU A 155 -2.08 -0.17 -18.21
C LEU A 155 -2.10 1.22 -18.84
N VAL A 156 -2.33 2.28 -18.06
CA VAL A 156 -2.32 3.65 -18.56
C VAL A 156 -0.95 4.03 -19.11
N ASN A 157 0.14 3.70 -18.42
CA ASN A 157 1.49 3.94 -18.89
C ASN A 157 1.76 3.25 -20.23
N PHE A 158 1.38 1.97 -20.36
CA PHE A 158 1.53 1.20 -21.59
C PHE A 158 0.70 1.78 -22.75
N LEU A 159 -0.58 2.09 -22.49
CA LEU A 159 -1.48 2.62 -23.52
C LEU A 159 -1.06 4.02 -23.99
N LEU A 160 -0.64 4.91 -23.06
CA LEU A 160 -0.20 6.25 -23.43
C LEU A 160 1.10 6.25 -24.21
N LEU A 161 2.02 5.34 -23.89
CA LEU A 161 3.21 5.17 -24.73
C LEU A 161 2.84 4.74 -26.15
N GLY A 162 1.88 3.82 -26.31
CA GLY A 162 1.36 3.43 -27.61
C GLY A 162 0.70 4.61 -28.38
N VAL A 163 -0.06 5.44 -27.67
CA VAL A 163 -0.67 6.66 -28.24
C VAL A 163 0.41 7.63 -28.69
N SER A 164 1.45 7.86 -27.91
CA SER A 164 2.54 8.80 -28.25
C SER A 164 3.32 8.39 -29.50
N GLN A 165 3.36 7.08 -29.82
CA GLN A 165 4.05 6.55 -31.00
C GLN A 165 3.19 6.53 -32.27
N SER A 166 1.86 6.56 -32.13
CA SER A 166 0.93 6.33 -33.25
C SER A 166 0.04 7.52 -33.60
N HIS A 167 -0.03 8.55 -32.74
CA HIS A 167 -0.95 9.68 -32.90
C HIS A 167 -0.22 11.01 -32.82
N SER A 168 -0.81 12.03 -33.48
CA SER A 168 -0.46 13.45 -33.33
C SER A 168 -1.73 14.26 -33.10
N PHE A 169 -1.63 15.26 -32.24
CA PHE A 169 -2.78 16.11 -31.88
C PHE A 169 -2.65 17.50 -32.49
N ALA A 170 -3.78 18.07 -32.98
CA ALA A 170 -3.82 19.43 -33.51
C ALA A 170 -3.60 20.50 -32.43
N SER A 171 -3.96 20.20 -31.16
CA SER A 171 -3.72 21.11 -30.04
C SER A 171 -2.27 20.95 -29.54
N SER A 172 -1.54 22.07 -29.49
CA SER A 172 -0.16 22.07 -28.98
C SER A 172 -0.02 21.58 -27.55
N GLN A 173 -1.01 21.83 -26.71
CA GLN A 173 -1.01 21.35 -25.31
C GLN A 173 -1.23 19.83 -25.21
N PHE A 174 -2.18 19.28 -25.99
CA PHE A 174 -2.38 17.83 -26.03
C PHE A 174 -1.20 17.13 -26.69
N GLN A 175 -0.60 17.71 -27.71
CA GLN A 175 0.60 17.20 -28.33
C GLN A 175 1.74 17.10 -27.29
N LEU A 176 1.98 18.18 -26.53
CA LEU A 176 3.01 18.19 -25.49
C LEU A 176 2.78 17.12 -24.42
N ILE A 177 1.54 17.02 -23.89
CA ILE A 177 1.23 16.16 -22.74
C ILE A 177 1.16 14.67 -23.12
N PHE A 178 0.66 14.33 -24.32
CA PHE A 178 0.37 12.93 -24.67
C PHE A 178 1.31 12.36 -25.74
N VAL A 179 2.18 13.17 -26.34
CA VAL A 179 3.12 12.71 -27.37
C VAL A 179 4.56 13.09 -27.04
N ASP A 180 4.87 14.39 -26.95
CA ASP A 180 6.24 14.85 -26.84
C ASP A 180 6.83 14.56 -25.44
N GLU A 181 6.05 14.78 -24.37
CA GLU A 181 6.40 14.53 -22.98
C GLU A 181 5.35 13.62 -22.31
N VAL A 182 5.18 12.41 -22.85
CA VAL A 182 4.08 11.50 -22.47
C VAL A 182 4.02 11.17 -20.97
N TRP A 183 5.14 11.28 -20.24
CA TRP A 183 5.18 11.15 -18.78
C TRP A 183 4.22 12.12 -18.08
N ARG A 184 3.98 13.31 -18.67
CA ARG A 184 2.99 14.28 -18.16
C ARG A 184 1.57 13.72 -18.23
N GLY A 185 1.25 13.10 -19.36
CA GLY A 185 -0.03 12.41 -19.53
C GLY A 185 -0.19 11.25 -18.57
N MET A 186 0.87 10.44 -18.38
CA MET A 186 0.86 9.30 -17.44
C MET A 186 0.52 9.76 -16.02
N LEU A 187 1.22 10.77 -15.49
CA LEU A 187 0.95 11.35 -14.16
C LEU A 187 -0.40 12.08 -14.12
N GLY A 188 -0.73 12.85 -15.17
CA GLY A 188 -1.95 13.64 -15.25
C GLY A 188 -3.25 12.83 -15.30
N MET A 189 -3.21 11.61 -15.86
CA MET A 189 -4.39 10.73 -15.94
C MET A 189 -4.94 10.32 -14.57
N GLU A 190 -4.14 10.41 -13.51
CA GLU A 190 -4.61 10.22 -12.14
C GLU A 190 -5.71 11.21 -11.74
N THR A 191 -5.80 12.36 -12.40
CA THR A 191 -6.86 13.34 -12.17
C THR A 191 -8.26 12.73 -12.33
N ILE A 192 -8.43 11.78 -13.26
CA ILE A 192 -9.74 11.17 -13.54
C ILE A 192 -10.24 10.38 -12.31
N PRO A 193 -9.53 9.36 -11.80
CA PRO A 193 -9.96 8.64 -10.61
C PRO A 193 -9.97 9.53 -9.36
N ALA A 194 -9.10 10.54 -9.25
CA ALA A 194 -9.10 11.48 -8.12
C ALA A 194 -10.37 12.33 -8.07
N LEU A 195 -10.80 12.89 -9.20
CA LEU A 195 -12.07 13.61 -9.30
C LEU A 195 -13.27 12.69 -9.08
N PHE A 196 -13.24 11.47 -9.58
CA PHE A 196 -14.29 10.49 -9.34
C PHE A 196 -14.41 10.15 -7.85
N PHE A 197 -13.29 9.94 -7.17
CA PHE A 197 -13.27 9.75 -5.72
C PHE A 197 -13.82 10.98 -4.98
N PHE A 198 -13.36 12.19 -5.36
CA PHE A 198 -13.87 13.44 -4.79
C PHE A 198 -15.39 13.56 -4.91
N ILE A 199 -15.96 13.26 -6.08
CA ILE A 199 -17.42 13.31 -6.32
C ILE A 199 -18.14 12.26 -5.48
N LEU A 200 -17.64 11.01 -5.42
CA LEU A 200 -18.27 9.95 -4.64
C LEU A 200 -18.31 10.23 -3.14
N LEU A 201 -17.34 10.95 -2.62
CA LEU A 201 -17.32 11.33 -1.21
C LEU A 201 -18.52 12.23 -0.81
N PHE A 202 -19.16 12.95 -1.73
CA PHE A 202 -20.38 13.70 -1.41
C PHE A 202 -21.54 12.77 -1.00
N PHE A 203 -21.59 11.58 -1.59
CA PHE A 203 -22.71 10.64 -1.43
C PHE A 203 -22.54 9.66 -0.26
N ILE A 204 -21.40 9.64 0.41
CA ILE A 204 -21.20 8.84 1.62
C ILE A 204 -21.43 9.68 2.90
N PRO A 205 -21.97 9.10 3.96
CA PRO A 205 -22.11 9.78 5.26
C PRO A 205 -20.78 9.86 6.01
N GLU A 206 -20.74 10.62 7.09
CA GLU A 206 -19.65 10.56 8.07
C GLU A 206 -19.71 9.25 8.88
N SER A 207 -18.58 8.86 9.48
CA SER A 207 -18.51 7.68 10.34
C SER A 207 -19.47 7.78 11.53
N PRO A 208 -20.39 6.81 11.71
CA PRO A 208 -21.27 6.79 12.88
C PRO A 208 -20.50 6.74 14.20
N ARG A 209 -19.39 5.98 14.24
CA ARG A 209 -18.55 5.87 15.42
C ARG A 209 -17.92 7.21 15.79
N TRP A 210 -17.38 7.94 14.84
CA TRP A 210 -16.81 9.27 15.06
C TRP A 210 -17.88 10.26 15.57
N LEU A 211 -19.08 10.21 15.00
CA LEU A 211 -20.20 11.06 15.45
C LEU A 211 -20.58 10.80 16.90
N VAL A 212 -20.62 9.54 17.34
CA VAL A 212 -20.89 9.19 18.74
C VAL A 212 -19.79 9.74 19.65
N VAL A 213 -18.51 9.58 19.27
CA VAL A 213 -17.35 10.12 20.00
C VAL A 213 -17.43 11.64 20.16
N ARG A 214 -18.00 12.34 19.17
CA ARG A 214 -18.19 13.80 19.17
C ARG A 214 -19.52 14.26 19.79
N ASN A 215 -20.22 13.39 20.52
CA ASN A 215 -21.53 13.67 21.15
C ASN A 215 -22.65 14.04 20.14
N LYS A 216 -22.52 13.62 18.87
CA LYS A 216 -23.52 13.80 17.81
C LYS A 216 -24.37 12.54 17.61
N SER A 217 -24.83 11.93 18.70
CA SER A 217 -25.51 10.62 18.70
C SER A 217 -26.78 10.62 17.83
N ALA A 218 -27.55 11.70 17.76
CA ALA A 218 -28.72 11.79 16.89
C ALA A 218 -28.37 11.62 15.39
N GLN A 219 -27.27 12.24 14.95
CA GLN A 219 -26.79 12.07 13.57
C GLN A 219 -26.27 10.64 13.33
N ALA A 220 -25.55 10.08 14.30
CA ALA A 220 -25.08 8.69 14.22
C ALA A 220 -26.26 7.71 14.09
N THR A 221 -27.31 7.88 14.90
CA THR A 221 -28.54 7.07 14.85
C THR A 221 -29.19 7.13 13.46
N SER A 222 -29.38 8.33 12.91
CA SER A 222 -29.98 8.50 11.57
C SER A 222 -29.17 7.82 10.46
N ILE A 223 -27.83 7.77 10.59
CA ILE A 223 -26.97 7.05 9.64
C ILE A 223 -27.08 5.54 9.85
N LEU A 224 -27.06 5.06 11.10
CA LEU A 224 -27.17 3.65 11.44
C LEU A 224 -28.53 3.04 11.04
N GLU A 225 -29.62 3.79 11.06
CA GLU A 225 -30.94 3.38 10.56
C GLU A 225 -30.92 3.07 9.05
N LYS A 226 -29.94 3.60 8.31
CA LYS A 226 -29.70 3.20 6.90
C LYS A 226 -28.97 1.87 6.78
N PHE A 227 -28.25 1.43 7.82
CA PHE A 227 -27.50 0.17 7.84
C PHE A 227 -28.35 -0.98 8.37
N PHE A 228 -29.16 -0.73 9.39
CA PHE A 228 -29.95 -1.72 10.09
C PHE A 228 -31.45 -1.51 9.83
N SER A 229 -32.18 -2.61 9.77
CA SER A 229 -33.64 -2.58 9.64
C SER A 229 -34.35 -2.47 10.97
N GLU A 230 -33.68 -2.84 12.08
CA GLU A 230 -34.26 -2.85 13.43
C GLU A 230 -33.61 -1.79 14.32
N LYS A 231 -34.44 -0.94 14.94
CA LYS A 231 -34.00 0.12 15.86
C LYS A 231 -33.21 -0.41 17.06
N LYS A 232 -33.55 -1.61 17.53
CA LYS A 232 -32.85 -2.26 18.66
C LYS A 232 -31.36 -2.49 18.36
N GLU A 233 -31.00 -2.82 17.12
CA GLU A 233 -29.61 -3.02 16.71
C GLU A 233 -28.86 -1.69 16.62
N VAL A 234 -29.52 -0.62 16.17
CA VAL A 234 -28.99 0.73 16.16
C VAL A 234 -28.63 1.20 17.57
N ASP A 235 -29.57 1.05 18.52
CA ASP A 235 -29.37 1.42 19.92
C ASP A 235 -28.26 0.57 20.57
N ALA A 236 -28.16 -0.71 20.24
CA ALA A 236 -27.08 -1.57 20.73
C ALA A 236 -25.71 -1.11 20.25
N VAL A 237 -25.55 -0.74 18.96
CA VAL A 237 -24.28 -0.23 18.41
C VAL A 237 -23.88 1.09 19.08
N VAL A 238 -24.82 2.02 19.23
CA VAL A 238 -24.56 3.32 19.89
C VAL A 238 -24.14 3.09 21.35
N SER A 239 -24.87 2.27 22.09
CA SER A 239 -24.56 1.95 23.49
C SER A 239 -23.20 1.26 23.62
N GLN A 240 -22.86 0.35 22.72
CA GLN A 240 -21.55 -0.33 22.70
C GLN A 240 -20.41 0.64 22.45
N VAL A 241 -20.58 1.60 21.54
CA VAL A 241 -19.55 2.63 21.29
C VAL A 241 -19.38 3.52 22.51
N GLN A 242 -20.49 3.93 23.15
CA GLN A 242 -20.46 4.77 24.36
C GLN A 242 -19.81 4.04 25.55
N SER A 243 -20.13 2.76 25.76
CA SER A 243 -19.52 1.94 26.82
C SER A 243 -18.02 1.75 26.60
N ASN A 244 -17.62 1.51 25.35
CA ASN A 244 -16.20 1.39 25.00
C ASN A 244 -15.43 2.72 25.25
N LEU A 245 -16.07 3.87 25.01
CA LEU A 245 -15.49 5.17 25.32
C LEU A 245 -15.32 5.39 26.83
N ALA A 246 -16.32 5.01 27.61
CA ALA A 246 -16.27 5.11 29.06
C ALA A 246 -15.20 4.18 29.68
N SER A 247 -14.91 3.06 29.03
CA SER A 247 -13.91 2.07 29.45
C SER A 247 -12.52 2.28 28.83
N GLN A 248 -12.32 3.29 27.98
CA GLN A 248 -11.00 3.57 27.40
C GLN A 248 -10.01 3.98 28.50
N VAL A 249 -9.21 3.01 28.92
CA VAL A 249 -8.00 3.27 29.72
C VAL A 249 -7.05 4.07 28.84
N LYS A 250 -6.59 5.23 29.29
CA LYS A 250 -5.55 5.99 28.59
C LYS A 250 -4.38 5.07 28.34
N THR A 251 -3.96 4.99 27.08
CA THR A 251 -2.79 4.19 26.72
C THR A 251 -1.59 4.66 27.51
N ASP A 252 -1.13 3.85 28.42
CA ASP A 252 0.07 4.14 29.20
C ASP A 252 1.30 3.79 28.35
N TRP A 253 2.01 4.80 27.85
CA TRP A 253 3.22 4.65 27.06
C TRP A 253 4.32 3.85 27.76
N HIS A 254 4.34 3.83 29.11
CA HIS A 254 5.28 3.05 29.89
C HIS A 254 5.07 1.52 29.71
N GLN A 255 3.88 1.11 29.32
CA GLN A 255 3.61 -0.31 29.03
C GLN A 255 4.41 -0.81 27.82
N LEU A 256 4.73 0.06 26.85
CA LEU A 256 5.58 -0.30 25.71
C LEU A 256 6.99 -0.69 26.12
N LEU A 257 7.47 -0.15 27.22
CA LEU A 257 8.83 -0.42 27.74
C LEU A 257 8.90 -1.70 28.59
N ARG A 258 7.78 -2.37 28.88
CA ARG A 258 7.82 -3.66 29.58
C ARG A 258 8.55 -4.70 28.73
N PRO A 259 9.47 -5.50 29.29
CA PRO A 259 10.42 -6.33 28.53
C PRO A 259 9.79 -7.18 27.41
N GLY A 260 8.71 -7.90 27.68
CA GLY A 260 8.03 -8.73 26.68
C GLY A 260 7.32 -7.92 25.58
N ILE A 261 6.65 -6.83 25.96
CA ILE A 261 5.94 -5.93 25.02
C ILE A 261 6.96 -5.18 24.16
N PHE A 262 8.04 -4.68 24.75
CA PHE A 262 9.12 -4.02 24.03
C PHE A 262 9.73 -4.96 22.97
N THR A 263 9.95 -6.22 23.32
CA THR A 263 10.43 -7.21 22.36
C THR A 263 9.46 -7.40 21.19
N ALA A 264 8.14 -7.44 21.45
CA ALA A 264 7.14 -7.52 20.40
C ALA A 264 7.19 -6.30 19.46
N VAL A 265 7.33 -5.09 20.02
CA VAL A 265 7.45 -3.84 19.22
C VAL A 265 8.71 -3.87 18.37
N VAL A 266 9.86 -4.21 18.93
CA VAL A 266 11.12 -4.31 18.17
C VAL A 266 11.03 -5.35 17.04
N VAL A 267 10.47 -6.52 17.32
CA VAL A 267 10.25 -7.59 16.33
C VAL A 267 9.33 -7.08 15.19
N GLY A 268 8.25 -6.38 15.53
CA GLY A 268 7.36 -5.83 14.53
C GLY A 268 8.01 -4.74 13.66
N VAL A 269 8.81 -3.85 14.25
CA VAL A 269 9.60 -2.86 13.51
C VAL A 269 10.61 -3.55 12.58
N CYS A 270 11.32 -4.56 13.06
CA CYS A 270 12.26 -5.33 12.24
C CYS A 270 11.56 -6.00 11.05
N ILE A 271 10.41 -6.63 11.27
CA ILE A 271 9.62 -7.26 10.19
C ILE A 271 9.14 -6.20 9.19
N ALA A 272 8.66 -5.05 9.67
CA ALA A 272 8.18 -3.98 8.82
C ALA A 272 9.29 -3.43 7.90
N ILE A 273 10.48 -3.19 8.43
CA ILE A 273 11.64 -2.70 7.66
C ILE A 273 12.19 -3.79 6.74
N LEU A 274 12.51 -4.97 7.27
CA LEU A 274 13.11 -6.05 6.50
C LEU A 274 12.19 -6.51 5.36
N GLY A 275 10.88 -6.52 5.57
CA GLY A 275 9.90 -6.81 4.53
C GLY A 275 10.03 -5.90 3.31
N GLN A 276 10.42 -4.63 3.49
CA GLN A 276 10.66 -3.71 2.39
C GLN A 276 12.01 -3.99 1.71
N PHE A 277 13.05 -4.30 2.48
CA PHE A 277 14.39 -4.62 1.96
C PHE A 277 14.49 -5.95 1.20
N MET A 278 13.41 -6.71 1.12
CA MET A 278 13.31 -7.86 0.18
C MET A 278 13.12 -7.44 -1.28
N GLY A 279 12.94 -6.14 -1.57
CA GLY A 279 12.99 -5.60 -2.92
C GLY A 279 11.65 -5.50 -3.65
N VAL A 280 10.50 -5.74 -3.00
CA VAL A 280 9.19 -5.67 -3.69
C VAL A 280 8.95 -4.30 -4.34
N ASN A 281 9.23 -3.22 -3.62
CA ASN A 281 9.04 -1.88 -4.15
C ASN A 281 10.08 -1.52 -5.23
N ALA A 282 11.30 -2.06 -5.17
CA ALA A 282 12.25 -1.93 -6.26
C ALA A 282 11.71 -2.52 -7.57
N VAL A 283 11.10 -3.71 -7.49
CA VAL A 283 10.44 -4.39 -8.62
C VAL A 283 9.24 -3.59 -9.14
N LEU A 284 8.41 -3.06 -8.26
CA LEU A 284 7.20 -2.34 -8.64
C LEU A 284 7.49 -0.95 -9.24
N TYR A 285 8.54 -0.26 -8.78
CA TYR A 285 8.88 1.09 -9.26
C TYR A 285 9.84 1.08 -10.44
N TYR A 286 10.85 0.22 -10.42
CA TYR A 286 11.94 0.20 -11.40
C TYR A 286 11.84 -0.97 -12.39
N GLY A 287 10.74 -1.75 -12.34
CA GLY A 287 10.54 -2.90 -13.23
C GLY A 287 10.78 -2.59 -14.70
N PRO A 288 10.15 -1.54 -15.30
CA PRO A 288 10.39 -1.22 -16.71
C PRO A 288 11.85 -0.92 -17.03
N SER A 289 12.57 -0.17 -16.18
CA SER A 289 13.99 0.11 -16.37
C SER A 289 14.81 -1.18 -16.30
N ILE A 290 14.54 -2.07 -15.34
CA ILE A 290 15.19 -3.38 -15.20
C ILE A 290 14.92 -4.26 -16.43
N PHE A 291 13.68 -4.29 -16.94
CA PHE A 291 13.31 -5.06 -18.14
C PHE A 291 13.98 -4.52 -19.39
N LYS A 292 14.10 -3.21 -19.52
CA LYS A 292 14.81 -2.54 -20.61
C LYS A 292 16.30 -2.88 -20.59
N ASP A 293 16.95 -2.80 -19.43
CA ASP A 293 18.36 -3.14 -19.26
C ASP A 293 18.64 -4.62 -19.54
N ALA A 294 17.65 -5.49 -19.30
CA ALA A 294 17.71 -6.91 -19.65
C ALA A 294 17.47 -7.20 -21.14
N GLY A 295 17.15 -6.18 -21.95
CA GLY A 295 16.92 -6.33 -23.40
C GLY A 295 15.50 -6.70 -23.80
N MET A 296 14.49 -6.45 -22.94
CA MET A 296 13.08 -6.62 -23.32
C MET A 296 12.65 -5.58 -24.36
N THR A 297 11.91 -6.04 -25.37
CA THR A 297 11.36 -5.18 -26.44
C THR A 297 10.27 -4.24 -25.92
N ASP A 298 9.44 -4.74 -25.01
CA ASP A 298 8.28 -4.03 -24.45
C ASP A 298 8.29 -4.03 -22.92
N PRO A 299 9.13 -3.18 -22.28
CA PRO A 299 9.27 -3.16 -20.82
C PRO A 299 7.99 -2.79 -20.08
N LEU A 300 7.17 -1.87 -20.63
CA LEU A 300 5.89 -1.46 -20.01
C LEU A 300 4.85 -2.57 -20.10
N PHE A 301 4.81 -3.35 -21.17
CA PHE A 301 3.94 -4.52 -21.26
C PHE A 301 4.32 -5.57 -20.21
N CYS A 302 5.63 -5.81 -20.01
CA CYS A 302 6.09 -6.71 -18.94
C CYS A 302 5.63 -6.23 -17.56
N GLN A 303 5.62 -4.92 -17.35
CA GLN A 303 5.12 -4.34 -16.10
C GLN A 303 3.60 -4.51 -15.93
N VAL A 304 2.82 -4.49 -17.02
CA VAL A 304 1.39 -4.86 -16.98
C VAL A 304 1.21 -6.31 -16.52
N LEU A 305 2.05 -7.25 -17.01
CA LEU A 305 2.02 -8.64 -16.55
C LEU A 305 2.31 -8.75 -15.05
N VAL A 306 3.28 -7.98 -14.54
CA VAL A 306 3.56 -7.87 -13.09
C VAL A 306 2.30 -7.42 -12.34
N GLY A 307 1.62 -6.39 -12.84
CA GLY A 307 0.37 -5.89 -12.25
C GLY A 307 -0.76 -6.93 -12.24
N ILE A 308 -0.92 -7.67 -13.33
CA ILE A 308 -1.92 -8.75 -13.43
C ILE A 308 -1.62 -9.86 -12.41
N VAL A 309 -0.38 -10.34 -12.35
CA VAL A 309 0.04 -11.38 -11.40
C VAL A 309 -0.19 -10.89 -9.96
N ASN A 310 0.20 -9.65 -9.64
CA ASN A 310 -0.01 -9.06 -8.32
C ASN A 310 -1.50 -9.02 -7.94
N CYS A 311 -2.36 -8.55 -8.84
CA CYS A 311 -3.81 -8.44 -8.61
C CYS A 311 -4.47 -9.82 -8.43
N VAL A 312 -4.21 -10.76 -9.35
CA VAL A 312 -4.76 -12.12 -9.28
C VAL A 312 -4.29 -12.83 -8.01
N THR A 313 -3.00 -12.72 -7.69
CA THR A 313 -2.45 -13.35 -6.48
C THR A 313 -3.00 -12.73 -5.20
N THR A 314 -3.27 -11.43 -5.17
CA THR A 314 -3.91 -10.78 -4.01
C THR A 314 -5.32 -11.35 -3.77
N ILE A 315 -6.12 -11.57 -4.83
CA ILE A 315 -7.43 -12.21 -4.71
C ILE A 315 -7.31 -13.64 -4.15
N LEU A 316 -6.33 -14.41 -4.64
CA LEU A 316 -6.05 -15.76 -4.14
C LEU A 316 -5.62 -15.73 -2.67
N ALA A 317 -4.71 -14.81 -2.31
CA ALA A 317 -4.22 -14.66 -0.94
C ALA A 317 -5.35 -14.39 0.07
N MET A 318 -6.28 -13.50 -0.27
CA MET A 318 -7.47 -13.22 0.56
C MET A 318 -8.32 -14.46 0.83
N SER A 319 -8.31 -15.44 -0.07
CA SER A 319 -9.10 -16.66 0.06
C SER A 319 -8.44 -17.75 0.89
N ILE A 320 -7.12 -17.73 1.03
CA ILE A 320 -6.35 -18.82 1.63
C ILE A 320 -5.63 -18.46 2.93
N ILE A 321 -5.45 -17.16 3.23
CA ILE A 321 -4.70 -16.69 4.40
C ILE A 321 -5.21 -17.28 5.73
N ASP A 322 -6.52 -17.41 5.89
CA ASP A 322 -7.14 -17.96 7.10
C ASP A 322 -7.06 -19.49 7.18
N LYS A 323 -6.93 -20.15 6.03
CA LYS A 323 -6.88 -21.62 5.95
C LYS A 323 -5.48 -22.18 6.15
N VAL A 324 -4.48 -21.53 5.57
CA VAL A 324 -3.07 -22.00 5.58
C VAL A 324 -2.32 -21.56 6.83
N GLY A 325 -2.67 -20.39 7.36
CA GLY A 325 -1.97 -19.77 8.47
C GLY A 325 -0.88 -18.79 8.02
N ARG A 326 -0.60 -17.82 8.89
CA ARG A 326 0.26 -16.66 8.56
C ARG A 326 1.72 -17.09 8.38
N LYS A 327 2.22 -17.87 9.33
CA LYS A 327 3.62 -18.30 9.37
C LYS A 327 4.01 -19.23 8.23
N LYS A 328 3.13 -20.17 7.87
CA LYS A 328 3.35 -21.10 6.74
C LYS A 328 3.38 -20.37 5.41
N LEU A 329 2.42 -19.43 5.19
CA LEU A 329 2.39 -18.63 3.96
C LEU A 329 3.69 -17.83 3.79
N ILE A 330 4.21 -17.23 4.87
CA ILE A 330 5.47 -16.51 4.84
C ILE A 330 6.63 -17.44 4.50
N TYR A 331 6.74 -18.62 5.11
CA TYR A 331 7.83 -19.54 4.79
C TYR A 331 7.85 -19.97 3.33
N TYR A 332 6.72 -20.40 2.78
CA TYR A 332 6.64 -20.80 1.38
C TYR A 332 6.90 -19.63 0.45
N GLY A 333 6.26 -18.47 0.70
CA GLY A 333 6.42 -17.31 -0.15
C GLY A 333 7.84 -16.75 -0.13
N VAL A 334 8.43 -16.53 1.06
CA VAL A 334 9.80 -15.99 1.16
C VAL A 334 10.84 -16.97 0.60
N SER A 335 10.66 -18.28 0.77
CA SER A 335 11.55 -19.27 0.13
C SER A 335 11.47 -19.19 -1.41
N GLY A 336 10.26 -19.02 -1.97
CA GLY A 336 10.09 -18.79 -3.41
C GLY A 336 10.68 -17.44 -3.87
N MET A 337 10.58 -16.40 -3.03
CA MET A 337 11.23 -15.10 -3.31
C MET A 337 12.75 -15.23 -3.36
N ILE A 338 13.37 -15.92 -2.40
CA ILE A 338 14.82 -16.17 -2.38
C ILE A 338 15.25 -16.88 -3.67
N LEU A 339 14.57 -17.97 -4.03
CA LEU A 339 14.85 -18.71 -5.26
C LEU A 339 14.76 -17.77 -6.47
N SER A 340 13.69 -17.02 -6.60
CA SER A 340 13.48 -16.10 -7.73
C SER A 340 14.55 -15.03 -7.81
N LEU A 341 14.88 -14.38 -6.69
CA LEU A 341 15.91 -13.34 -6.62
C LEU A 341 17.29 -13.87 -7.01
N LEU A 342 17.64 -15.09 -6.59
CA LEU A 342 18.89 -15.74 -6.98
C LEU A 342 18.88 -16.11 -8.47
N MET A 343 17.76 -16.55 -9.02
CA MET A 343 17.67 -16.87 -10.46
C MET A 343 17.71 -15.62 -11.34
N ILE A 344 17.12 -14.50 -10.88
CA ILE A 344 17.26 -13.20 -11.55
C ILE A 344 18.71 -12.71 -11.49
N ALA A 345 19.36 -12.83 -10.34
CA ALA A 345 20.78 -12.49 -10.19
C ALA A 345 21.66 -13.38 -11.10
N PHE A 346 21.37 -14.66 -11.17
CA PHE A 346 22.04 -15.61 -12.08
C PHE A 346 21.88 -15.19 -13.55
N TYR A 347 20.69 -14.77 -13.96
CA TYR A 347 20.48 -14.23 -15.31
C TYR A 347 21.43 -13.07 -15.59
N PHE A 348 21.44 -12.02 -14.76
CA PHE A 348 22.29 -10.86 -14.98
C PHE A 348 23.79 -11.15 -14.92
N ALA A 349 24.21 -12.17 -14.15
CA ALA A 349 25.62 -12.55 -14.04
C ALA A 349 26.11 -13.41 -15.21
N PHE A 350 25.25 -14.23 -15.83
CA PHE A 350 25.66 -15.25 -16.77
C PHE A 350 24.95 -15.17 -18.14
N THR A 351 24.16 -14.13 -18.39
CA THR A 351 23.37 -14.05 -19.65
C THR A 351 24.25 -14.06 -20.89
N GLU A 352 25.39 -13.36 -20.88
CA GLU A 352 26.33 -13.35 -22.00
C GLU A 352 27.04 -14.71 -22.20
N ALA A 353 27.44 -15.35 -21.10
CA ALA A 353 28.17 -16.62 -21.15
C ALA A 353 27.29 -17.80 -21.57
N LEU A 354 26.02 -17.81 -21.16
CA LEU A 354 25.07 -18.91 -21.37
C LEU A 354 24.01 -18.60 -22.43
N ASN A 355 24.04 -17.41 -23.02
CA ASN A 355 23.02 -16.93 -23.96
C ASN A 355 21.58 -17.15 -23.48
N LEU A 356 21.32 -16.75 -22.24
CA LEU A 356 20.04 -16.96 -21.58
C LEU A 356 18.96 -16.07 -22.20
N SER A 357 17.78 -16.65 -22.42
CA SER A 357 16.63 -15.88 -22.90
C SER A 357 16.14 -14.90 -21.83
N VAL A 358 15.82 -13.68 -22.23
CA VAL A 358 15.22 -12.67 -21.35
C VAL A 358 13.88 -13.11 -20.73
N TYR A 359 13.15 -14.02 -21.39
CA TYR A 359 11.92 -14.61 -20.85
C TYR A 359 12.18 -15.52 -19.62
N PHE A 360 13.40 -16.05 -19.49
CA PHE A 360 13.81 -16.75 -18.27
C PHE A 360 13.76 -15.79 -17.07
N MET A 361 14.38 -14.61 -17.20
CA MET A 361 14.34 -13.58 -16.16
C MET A 361 12.91 -13.14 -15.87
N LEU A 362 12.10 -12.85 -16.90
CA LEU A 362 10.71 -12.45 -16.74
C LEU A 362 9.90 -13.49 -15.95
N SER A 363 10.09 -14.77 -16.24
CA SER A 363 9.38 -15.86 -15.55
C SER A 363 9.67 -15.86 -14.05
N PHE A 364 10.93 -15.70 -13.65
CA PHE A 364 11.30 -15.61 -12.25
C PHE A 364 10.88 -14.29 -11.61
N PHE A 365 10.82 -13.22 -12.39
CA PHE A 365 10.32 -11.93 -11.91
C PHE A 365 8.82 -12.02 -11.58
N LEU A 366 8.01 -12.61 -12.44
CA LEU A 366 6.59 -12.86 -12.20
C LEU A 366 6.38 -13.84 -11.03
N PHE A 367 7.21 -14.88 -10.93
CA PHE A 367 7.16 -15.82 -9.81
C PHE A 367 7.55 -15.16 -8.48
N TYR A 368 8.51 -14.24 -8.49
CA TYR A 368 8.84 -13.41 -7.32
C TYR A 368 7.64 -12.59 -6.86
N VAL A 369 6.97 -11.90 -7.79
CA VAL A 369 5.78 -11.09 -7.48
C VAL A 369 4.64 -11.95 -6.94
N PHE A 370 4.41 -13.12 -7.54
CA PHE A 370 3.46 -14.11 -7.04
C PHE A 370 3.77 -14.52 -5.58
N CYS A 371 5.01 -14.92 -5.30
CA CYS A 371 5.45 -15.33 -3.97
C CYS A 371 5.32 -14.19 -2.94
N CYS A 372 5.65 -12.96 -3.34
CA CYS A 372 5.53 -11.79 -2.47
C CYS A 372 4.07 -11.45 -2.18
N ALA A 373 3.21 -11.40 -3.21
CA ALA A 373 1.81 -11.02 -3.07
C ALA A 373 1.02 -12.02 -2.21
N ILE A 374 1.30 -13.33 -2.37
CA ILE A 374 0.60 -14.38 -1.61
C ILE A 374 1.07 -14.46 -0.14
N SER A 375 2.25 -13.95 0.17
CA SER A 375 2.85 -14.04 1.50
C SER A 375 2.96 -12.69 2.19
N ILE A 376 4.04 -11.95 1.99
CA ILE A 376 4.36 -10.75 2.76
C ILE A 376 3.30 -9.67 2.58
N SER A 377 2.90 -9.37 1.34
CA SER A 377 1.93 -8.31 1.07
C SER A 377 0.57 -8.57 1.69
N ALA A 378 0.13 -9.83 1.73
CA ALA A 378 -1.14 -10.22 2.33
C ALA A 378 -1.06 -10.32 3.86
N VAL A 379 0.08 -10.76 4.40
CA VAL A 379 0.19 -11.19 5.80
C VAL A 379 0.70 -10.10 6.73
N VAL A 380 1.57 -9.17 6.26
CA VAL A 380 2.29 -8.24 7.14
C VAL A 380 1.37 -7.42 8.06
N TRP A 381 0.32 -6.82 7.52
CA TRP A 381 -0.60 -6.00 8.31
C TRP A 381 -1.46 -6.82 9.27
N VAL A 382 -1.89 -8.00 8.83
CA VAL A 382 -2.64 -8.94 9.67
C VAL A 382 -1.77 -9.40 10.83
N LEU A 383 -0.54 -9.82 10.54
CA LEU A 383 0.41 -10.26 11.54
C LEU A 383 0.74 -9.17 12.56
N LEU A 384 1.02 -7.93 12.11
CA LEU A 384 1.27 -6.79 12.99
C LEU A 384 0.06 -6.48 13.87
N SER A 385 -1.17 -6.62 13.35
CA SER A 385 -2.38 -6.39 14.14
C SER A 385 -2.64 -7.48 15.19
N GLU A 386 -2.27 -8.72 14.89
CA GLU A 386 -2.47 -9.88 15.76
C GLU A 386 -1.39 -10.00 16.84
N MET A 387 -0.13 -9.61 16.53
CA MET A 387 0.99 -9.86 17.44
C MET A 387 1.07 -8.94 18.67
N TYR A 388 0.36 -7.80 18.65
CA TYR A 388 0.44 -6.84 19.77
C TYR A 388 -0.70 -7.00 20.78
N PRO A 389 -0.39 -6.89 22.11
CA PRO A 389 -1.41 -6.80 23.15
C PRO A 389 -2.41 -5.70 22.93
N ASN A 390 -3.66 -5.92 23.32
CA ASN A 390 -4.75 -4.94 23.13
C ASN A 390 -4.43 -3.57 23.73
N SER A 391 -3.78 -3.54 24.91
CA SER A 391 -3.46 -2.31 25.66
C SER A 391 -2.53 -1.34 24.90
N VAL A 392 -1.66 -1.85 24.01
CA VAL A 392 -0.64 -1.06 23.30
C VAL A 392 -0.73 -1.18 21.79
N ARG A 393 -1.66 -1.98 21.25
CA ARG A 393 -1.76 -2.34 19.83
C ARG A 393 -1.76 -1.12 18.91
N GLY A 394 -2.57 -0.10 19.20
CA GLY A 394 -2.68 1.07 18.34
C GLY A 394 -1.35 1.80 18.16
N VAL A 395 -0.64 2.02 19.26
CA VAL A 395 0.67 2.70 19.25
C VAL A 395 1.73 1.82 18.61
N ALA A 396 1.79 0.53 18.96
CA ALA A 396 2.75 -0.41 18.40
C ALA A 396 2.58 -0.57 16.87
N MET A 397 1.34 -0.64 16.38
CA MET A 397 1.04 -0.65 14.94
C MET A 397 1.45 0.65 14.26
N SER A 398 1.26 1.80 14.90
CA SER A 398 1.69 3.11 14.35
C SER A 398 3.21 3.17 14.22
N ILE A 399 3.96 2.69 15.22
CA ILE A 399 5.43 2.62 15.18
C ILE A 399 5.89 1.68 14.06
N ALA A 400 5.31 0.48 13.97
CA ALA A 400 5.66 -0.48 12.91
C ALA A 400 5.27 0.03 11.52
N GLY A 401 4.12 0.69 11.38
CA GLY A 401 3.70 1.32 10.13
C GLY A 401 4.63 2.45 9.69
N PHE A 402 5.05 3.30 10.63
CA PHE A 402 6.04 4.35 10.36
C PHE A 402 7.39 3.76 9.90
N ALA A 403 7.85 2.70 10.57
CA ALA A 403 9.06 1.98 10.20
C ALA A 403 8.95 1.34 8.80
N LEU A 404 7.77 0.80 8.45
CA LEU A 404 7.49 0.27 7.11
C LEU A 404 7.64 1.36 6.03
N TRP A 405 7.08 2.55 6.24
CA TRP A 405 7.20 3.67 5.31
C TRP A 405 8.63 4.16 5.16
N ILE A 406 9.42 4.19 6.25
CA ILE A 406 10.86 4.49 6.18
C ILE A 406 11.57 3.44 5.33
N GLY A 407 11.30 2.14 5.55
CA GLY A 407 11.87 1.07 4.75
C GLY A 407 11.52 1.19 3.26
N THR A 408 10.26 1.52 2.96
CA THR A 408 9.78 1.76 1.60
C THR A 408 10.53 2.92 0.93
N TYR A 409 10.69 4.04 1.66
CA TYR A 409 11.46 5.19 1.18
C TYR A 409 12.92 4.82 0.89
N LEU A 410 13.59 4.15 1.82
CA LEU A 410 14.99 3.77 1.64
C LEU A 410 15.18 2.86 0.42
N VAL A 411 14.32 1.89 0.22
CA VAL A 411 14.37 1.01 -0.98
C VAL A 411 14.11 1.84 -2.24
N GLY A 412 13.07 2.66 -2.28
CA GLY A 412 12.79 3.53 -3.44
C GLY A 412 13.94 4.47 -3.79
N GLN A 413 14.53 5.12 -2.78
CA GLN A 413 15.65 6.05 -2.94
C GLN A 413 16.96 5.37 -3.36
N LEU A 414 17.27 4.20 -2.78
CA LEU A 414 18.58 3.57 -2.94
C LEU A 414 18.65 2.61 -4.13
N THR A 415 17.53 2.14 -4.66
CA THR A 415 17.52 1.15 -5.76
C THR A 415 18.33 1.60 -6.99
N PRO A 416 18.22 2.84 -7.53
CA PRO A 416 19.05 3.23 -8.67
C PRO A 416 20.54 3.19 -8.37
N TRP A 417 20.94 3.64 -7.17
CA TRP A 417 22.33 3.55 -6.72
C TRP A 417 22.80 2.10 -6.58
N MET A 418 21.95 1.21 -6.05
CA MET A 418 22.28 -0.22 -5.94
C MET A 418 22.46 -0.87 -7.32
N LEU A 419 21.55 -0.60 -8.26
CA LEU A 419 21.62 -1.15 -9.62
C LEU A 419 22.89 -0.70 -10.36
N THR A 420 23.37 0.53 -10.13
CA THR A 420 24.59 1.06 -10.75
C THR A 420 25.85 0.66 -10.01
N SER A 421 25.89 0.67 -8.68
CA SER A 421 27.09 0.46 -7.88
C SER A 421 27.35 -1.03 -7.53
N LEU A 422 26.27 -1.81 -7.26
CA LEU A 422 26.35 -3.24 -6.96
C LEU A 422 26.11 -4.12 -8.18
N THR A 423 25.82 -3.53 -9.34
CA THR A 423 25.27 -4.19 -10.53
C THR A 423 23.85 -4.76 -10.31
N PRO A 424 23.06 -5.05 -11.34
CA PRO A 424 21.77 -5.72 -11.18
C PRO A 424 21.88 -7.05 -10.43
N ALA A 425 22.86 -7.90 -10.79
CA ALA A 425 23.09 -9.18 -10.11
C ALA A 425 23.34 -9.00 -8.59
N GLY A 426 24.23 -8.09 -8.21
CA GLY A 426 24.54 -7.81 -6.80
C GLY A 426 23.35 -7.26 -6.05
N THR A 427 22.51 -6.43 -6.68
CA THR A 427 21.30 -5.87 -6.09
C THR A 427 20.29 -6.97 -5.76
N PHE A 428 20.04 -7.91 -6.68
CA PHE A 428 19.12 -9.02 -6.42
C PHE A 428 19.67 -10.02 -5.40
N ILE A 429 21.00 -10.23 -5.35
CA ILE A 429 21.64 -11.00 -4.27
C ILE A 429 21.43 -10.31 -2.91
N PHE A 430 21.61 -8.99 -2.84
CA PHE A 430 21.38 -8.22 -1.61
C PHE A 430 19.94 -8.41 -1.11
N PHE A 431 18.92 -8.30 -1.98
CA PHE A 431 17.54 -8.54 -1.61
C PHE A 431 17.30 -9.99 -1.13
N ALA A 432 17.93 -10.98 -1.77
CA ALA A 432 17.87 -12.38 -1.33
C ALA A 432 18.47 -12.57 0.07
N ILE A 433 19.61 -11.92 0.35
CA ILE A 433 20.25 -11.95 1.67
C ILE A 433 19.33 -11.32 2.74
N MET A 434 18.63 -10.23 2.42
CA MET A 434 17.71 -9.58 3.36
C MET A 434 16.47 -10.43 3.70
N CYS A 435 16.14 -11.42 2.88
CA CYS A 435 15.11 -12.41 3.21
C CYS A 435 15.53 -13.31 4.39
N LEU A 436 16.81 -13.57 4.60
CA LEU A 436 17.30 -14.50 5.63
C LEU A 436 17.04 -13.99 7.06
N PRO A 437 17.41 -12.76 7.47
CA PRO A 437 17.10 -12.25 8.80
C PRO A 437 15.57 -12.15 9.04
N TYR A 438 14.78 -11.86 8.02
CA TYR A 438 13.32 -11.89 8.12
C TYR A 438 12.81 -13.29 8.46
N MET A 439 13.27 -14.31 7.73
CA MET A 439 12.94 -15.73 7.99
C MET A 439 13.38 -16.17 9.40
N PHE A 440 14.58 -15.76 9.83
CA PHE A 440 15.08 -16.05 11.16
C PHE A 440 14.19 -15.44 12.26
N ILE A 441 13.76 -14.18 12.11
CA ILE A 441 12.86 -13.51 13.04
C ILE A 441 11.51 -14.24 13.09
N MET A 442 10.96 -14.58 11.93
CA MET A 442 9.72 -15.34 11.84
C MET A 442 9.81 -16.71 12.51
N TRP A 443 10.94 -17.37 12.35
CA TRP A 443 11.16 -18.69 12.97
C TRP A 443 11.27 -18.59 14.50
N LYS A 444 12.11 -17.69 14.99
CA LYS A 444 12.51 -17.66 16.40
C LYS A 444 11.51 -16.91 17.29
N TYR A 445 10.91 -15.83 16.79
CA TYR A 445 10.18 -14.89 17.65
C TYR A 445 8.66 -14.91 17.44
N ILE A 446 8.17 -15.28 16.27
CA ILE A 446 6.74 -15.17 15.96
C ILE A 446 6.07 -16.54 16.08
N PRO A 447 5.00 -16.67 16.90
CA PRO A 447 4.17 -17.86 16.91
C PRO A 447 3.28 -17.92 15.67
N GLU A 448 2.65 -19.05 15.38
CA GLU A 448 1.52 -19.06 14.44
C GLU A 448 0.33 -18.37 15.09
N THR A 449 -0.12 -17.25 14.50
CA THR A 449 -1.19 -16.45 15.08
C THR A 449 -2.59 -16.90 14.64
N ALA A 450 -2.66 -17.72 13.60
CA ALA A 450 -3.94 -18.24 13.11
C ALA A 450 -4.61 -19.13 14.16
N GLY A 451 -5.82 -18.75 14.57
CA GLY A 451 -6.61 -19.49 15.55
C GLY A 451 -6.23 -19.24 17.01
N MET A 452 -5.22 -18.41 17.30
CA MET A 452 -4.92 -17.98 18.66
C MET A 452 -5.78 -16.80 19.09
N SER A 453 -6.20 -16.80 20.36
CA SER A 453 -6.82 -15.63 20.96
C SER A 453 -5.77 -14.53 21.25
N LEU A 454 -6.22 -13.27 21.34
CA LEU A 454 -5.32 -12.15 21.62
C LEU A 454 -4.69 -12.26 23.02
N GLU A 455 -5.39 -12.85 23.96
CA GLU A 455 -4.94 -13.12 25.32
C GLU A 455 -3.83 -14.19 25.35
N GLU A 456 -3.91 -15.20 24.46
CA GLU A 456 -2.86 -16.20 24.31
C GLU A 456 -1.59 -15.60 23.72
N ILE A 457 -1.71 -14.70 22.75
CA ILE A 457 -0.60 -13.98 22.14
C ILE A 457 0.06 -13.04 23.20
N GLU A 458 -0.75 -12.34 24.00
CA GLU A 458 -0.25 -11.50 25.09
C GLU A 458 0.54 -12.32 26.12
N ARG A 459 0.02 -13.50 26.51
CA ARG A 459 0.73 -14.42 27.40
C ARG A 459 2.04 -14.94 26.78
N TYR A 460 2.06 -15.17 25.47
CA TYR A 460 3.28 -15.59 24.78
C TYR A 460 4.40 -14.55 24.93
N TRP A 461 4.09 -13.27 24.76
CA TRP A 461 5.07 -12.18 24.86
C TRP A 461 5.47 -11.91 26.34
N THR A 462 4.52 -11.94 27.26
CA THR A 462 4.81 -11.68 28.69
C THR A 462 5.59 -12.79 29.38
N LYS A 463 5.49 -14.04 28.92
CA LYS A 463 6.30 -15.16 29.43
C LYS A 463 7.71 -15.18 28.88
N ARG A 464 7.99 -14.47 27.84
CA ARG A 464 9.31 -14.39 27.20
C ARG A 464 10.08 -13.24 27.85
N LYS A 465 10.87 -13.62 28.89
CA LYS A 465 11.80 -12.71 29.59
C LYS A 465 13.06 -12.48 28.75
#